data_f9ef6c41e0ea0d93e53e0b0b0d1cf003
#
_entry.id   f9ef6c41e0ea0d93e53e0b0b0d1cf003
#
_cell.length_a   1.000
_cell.length_b   1.000
_cell.length_c   1.000
_cell.angle_alpha   90.00
_cell.angle_beta   90.00
_cell.angle_gamma   90.00
#
_symmetry.space_group_name_H-M   'P 1'
#
loop_
_entity.id
_entity.type
_entity.pdbx_description
1 polymer ?
#
loop_
_entity_poly.entity_id
_entity_poly.type
_entity_poly.pdbx_seq_one_letter_code
_entity_poly.pdbx_strand_id
1 'polypeptide(L)'
;NYSEAASSRQISITQKNFPSKDLRKELRKSYDKNKDGKLSKAEIKGIKYLNVDSKKSKSISLKGVQYFTNLRSLDLYAVNVKSIDLSKNKKLRSLNLAATTVRKIKLSKNLHDVYFAVEKMPCTLDFRGFKKLDRIHLDQGHYNKLNASGSSVRLIAQGNYPVALKNILAQNCKKLRSVDLDVSQLKKVNLNGTNGLRVLKLNRSGSIKKLNVSKMKNLRELRVGGSKITTLSVKKNKKLEELDISDSKISKMDLSANKKLKVLRYRNTKVSKMLSVPNPSAIEELDCSETKISSLDLRKYTALKHLNASQTKITSLNVQNCRELVTVYVRGTTKLSKLDLSNQAKLRDVIFGDSGIKELDVRNSLLICDQDDLGSGFDFMPGFKISCKIIVNKNWKELNYYQNQAKECGFNITWQIV
;
A
#
# COMPACT_ATOMS: atom_id res chain seq x y z
N ASN A 1 -24.39 -28.49 26.25
CA ASN A 1 -23.22 -28.96 27.03
C ASN A 1 -22.27 -29.94 26.30
N TYR A 2 -22.04 -29.74 25.01
CA TYR A 2 -21.07 -30.53 24.24
C TYR A 2 -19.61 -30.24 24.60
N SER A 3 -19.27 -29.09 25.19
CA SER A 3 -17.91 -28.69 25.52
C SER A 3 -17.36 -29.31 26.81
N GLU A 4 -18.21 -29.62 27.78
CA GLU A 4 -17.77 -30.28 29.01
C GLU A 4 -17.62 -31.79 28.85
N ALA A 5 -18.46 -32.44 28.06
CA ALA A 5 -18.35 -33.88 27.77
C ALA A 5 -17.11 -34.23 26.94
N ALA A 6 -16.65 -33.31 26.10
CA ALA A 6 -15.42 -33.50 25.29
C ALA A 6 -14.12 -33.40 26.11
N SER A 7 -14.14 -32.72 27.28
CA SER A 7 -12.98 -32.59 28.15
C SER A 7 -12.66 -33.84 28.97
N SER A 8 -13.57 -34.80 29.02
CA SER A 8 -13.46 -36.03 29.85
C SER A 8 -13.18 -37.31 29.07
N ARG A 9 -13.25 -37.31 27.73
CA ARG A 9 -13.15 -38.52 26.90
C ARG A 9 -11.99 -38.50 25.93
N GLN A 10 -11.43 -39.67 25.70
CA GLN A 10 -10.56 -39.98 24.53
C GLN A 10 -11.35 -39.78 23.24
N ILE A 11 -10.72 -39.24 22.19
CA ILE A 11 -11.36 -39.02 20.89
C ILE A 11 -10.65 -39.82 19.82
N SER A 12 -11.32 -40.79 19.22
CA SER A 12 -10.75 -41.61 18.14
C SER A 12 -10.53 -40.76 16.88
N ILE A 13 -9.36 -40.92 16.27
CA ILE A 13 -8.96 -40.23 15.03
C ILE A 13 -9.59 -40.95 13.83
N THR A 14 -10.92 -40.85 13.72
CA THR A 14 -11.73 -41.50 12.66
C THR A 14 -12.32 -40.45 11.71
N GLN A 15 -12.81 -40.91 10.56
CA GLN A 15 -13.52 -40.05 9.61
C GLN A 15 -14.79 -39.40 10.19
N LYS A 16 -15.46 -40.09 11.13
CA LYS A 16 -16.63 -39.58 11.83
C LYS A 16 -16.31 -38.34 12.66
N ASN A 17 -15.20 -38.35 13.40
CA ASN A 17 -14.78 -37.27 14.28
C ASN A 17 -14.01 -36.18 13.54
N PHE A 18 -13.16 -36.57 12.60
CA PHE A 18 -12.29 -35.71 11.79
C PHE A 18 -12.43 -36.09 10.30
N PRO A 19 -13.39 -35.55 9.57
CA PRO A 19 -13.64 -35.94 8.17
C PRO A 19 -12.46 -35.71 7.22
N SER A 20 -11.64 -34.68 7.47
CA SER A 20 -10.47 -34.38 6.64
C SER A 20 -9.38 -35.44 6.83
N LYS A 21 -8.92 -36.08 5.72
CA LYS A 21 -7.81 -37.03 5.71
C LYS A 21 -6.50 -36.36 6.17
N ASP A 22 -6.26 -35.13 5.71
CA ASP A 22 -5.04 -34.40 6.02
C ASP A 22 -5.00 -33.99 7.49
N LEU A 23 -6.14 -33.57 8.07
CA LEU A 23 -6.22 -33.32 9.50
C LEU A 23 -5.94 -34.59 10.30
N ARG A 24 -6.56 -35.75 9.94
CA ARG A 24 -6.27 -37.02 10.63
C ARG A 24 -4.79 -37.43 10.51
N LYS A 25 -4.18 -37.17 9.34
CA LYS A 25 -2.74 -37.47 9.13
C LYS A 25 -1.89 -36.64 10.07
N GLU A 26 -2.18 -35.33 10.15
CA GLU A 26 -1.46 -34.43 11.05
C GLU A 26 -1.64 -34.79 12.52
N LEU A 27 -2.87 -35.13 12.94
CA LEU A 27 -3.15 -35.53 14.31
C LEU A 27 -2.39 -36.78 14.71
N ARG A 28 -2.36 -37.84 13.84
CA ARG A 28 -1.60 -39.05 14.09
C ARG A 28 -0.11 -38.81 14.11
N LYS A 29 0.40 -37.93 13.26
CA LYS A 29 1.83 -37.65 13.16
C LYS A 29 2.35 -36.89 14.36
N SER A 30 1.60 -35.83 14.77
CA SER A 30 2.14 -34.78 15.65
C SER A 30 1.57 -34.86 17.08
N TYR A 31 0.42 -35.50 17.29
CA TYR A 31 -0.31 -35.40 18.55
C TYR A 31 -0.71 -36.76 19.16
N ASP A 32 -0.89 -37.80 18.38
CA ASP A 32 -1.10 -39.18 18.86
C ASP A 32 0.28 -39.79 19.22
N LYS A 33 0.73 -39.51 20.46
CA LYS A 33 2.10 -39.87 20.89
C LYS A 33 2.27 -41.33 21.15
N ASN A 34 1.22 -41.99 21.67
CA ASN A 34 1.26 -43.46 21.94
C ASN A 34 0.85 -44.28 20.73
N LYS A 35 0.43 -43.64 19.62
CA LYS A 35 0.04 -44.26 18.33
C LYS A 35 -1.12 -45.24 18.44
N ASP A 36 -2.04 -45.02 19.39
CA ASP A 36 -3.22 -45.89 19.58
C ASP A 36 -4.42 -45.52 18.69
N GLY A 37 -4.26 -44.49 17.83
CA GLY A 37 -5.28 -44.01 16.91
C GLY A 37 -6.36 -43.15 17.60
N LYS A 38 -6.09 -42.70 18.80
CA LYS A 38 -6.99 -41.84 19.60
C LYS A 38 -6.19 -40.64 20.12
N LEU A 39 -6.90 -39.64 20.56
CA LEU A 39 -6.34 -38.51 21.31
C LEU A 39 -6.82 -38.63 22.75
N SER A 40 -5.91 -38.85 23.67
CA SER A 40 -6.16 -38.81 25.12
C SER A 40 -6.44 -37.37 25.56
N LYS A 41 -6.97 -37.20 26.78
CA LYS A 41 -7.19 -35.90 27.39
C LYS A 41 -5.89 -35.07 27.46
N ALA A 42 -4.76 -35.69 27.75
CA ALA A 42 -3.48 -35.02 27.83
C ALA A 42 -3.00 -34.55 26.45
N GLU A 43 -3.13 -35.38 25.42
CA GLU A 43 -2.78 -35.04 24.04
C GLU A 43 -3.66 -33.91 23.52
N ILE A 44 -4.98 -33.95 23.73
CA ILE A 44 -5.90 -32.86 23.35
C ILE A 44 -5.50 -31.54 24.04
N LYS A 45 -5.17 -31.57 25.33
CA LYS A 45 -4.70 -30.38 26.07
C LYS A 45 -3.37 -29.85 25.53
N GLY A 46 -2.54 -30.75 24.99
CA GLY A 46 -1.24 -30.43 24.38
C GLY A 46 -1.37 -29.72 23.02
N ILE A 47 -2.52 -29.81 22.32
CA ILE A 47 -2.72 -29.17 21.02
C ILE A 47 -2.90 -27.66 21.19
N LYS A 48 -1.79 -26.94 21.16
CA LYS A 48 -1.75 -25.46 21.25
C LYS A 48 -1.53 -24.82 19.87
N TYR A 49 -0.91 -25.54 18.96
CA TYR A 49 -0.59 -25.11 17.60
C TYR A 49 -1.08 -26.21 16.65
N LEU A 50 -1.67 -25.85 15.55
CA LEU A 50 -2.12 -26.82 14.55
C LEU A 50 -1.83 -26.24 13.16
N ASN A 51 -1.07 -27.00 12.39
CA ASN A 51 -0.81 -26.72 10.99
C ASN A 51 -1.45 -27.83 10.14
N VAL A 52 -2.30 -27.44 9.19
CA VAL A 52 -2.96 -28.38 8.28
C VAL A 52 -2.69 -27.93 6.84
N ASP A 53 -1.87 -28.74 6.14
CA ASP A 53 -1.62 -28.56 4.71
C ASP A 53 -2.51 -29.53 3.91
N SER A 54 -3.50 -28.98 3.25
CA SER A 54 -4.48 -29.70 2.42
C SER A 54 -4.48 -29.22 0.96
N LYS A 55 -3.35 -28.71 0.46
CA LYS A 55 -3.23 -28.21 -0.92
C LYS A 55 -3.51 -29.25 -1.98
N LYS A 56 -3.30 -30.54 -1.66
CA LYS A 56 -3.56 -31.68 -2.56
C LYS A 56 -5.01 -32.19 -2.51
N SER A 57 -5.79 -31.75 -1.53
CA SER A 57 -7.17 -32.21 -1.32
C SER A 57 -8.16 -31.30 -2.03
N LYS A 58 -9.16 -31.86 -2.73
CA LYS A 58 -10.20 -31.08 -3.42
C LYS A 58 -11.03 -30.20 -2.45
N SER A 59 -11.21 -30.65 -1.22
CA SER A 59 -11.95 -29.91 -0.20
C SER A 59 -11.64 -30.47 1.19
N ILE A 60 -11.59 -29.59 2.19
CA ILE A 60 -11.40 -30.00 3.59
C ILE A 60 -12.56 -29.55 4.49
N SER A 61 -12.69 -30.27 5.61
CA SER A 61 -13.55 -29.91 6.73
C SER A 61 -12.70 -29.78 7.99
N LEU A 62 -12.94 -28.73 8.76
CA LEU A 62 -12.30 -28.53 10.07
C LEU A 62 -13.18 -29.08 11.23
N LYS A 63 -14.18 -29.92 10.93
CA LYS A 63 -14.92 -30.64 11.99
C LYS A 63 -13.92 -31.43 12.83
N GLY A 64 -14.03 -31.35 14.13
CA GLY A 64 -13.13 -31.96 15.11
C GLY A 64 -12.19 -30.93 15.77
N VAL A 65 -11.86 -29.83 15.09
CA VAL A 65 -11.01 -28.77 15.67
C VAL A 65 -11.65 -28.13 16.92
N GLN A 66 -12.98 -28.15 17.02
CA GLN A 66 -13.69 -27.66 18.21
C GLN A 66 -13.32 -28.41 19.51
N TYR A 67 -12.73 -29.61 19.44
CA TYR A 67 -12.25 -30.34 20.59
C TYR A 67 -10.95 -29.77 21.18
N PHE A 68 -10.20 -29.01 20.41
CA PHE A 68 -8.89 -28.46 20.80
C PHE A 68 -9.06 -27.15 21.56
N THR A 69 -9.55 -27.25 22.79
CA THR A 69 -9.92 -26.07 23.62
C THR A 69 -8.71 -25.22 24.04
N ASN A 70 -7.48 -25.79 23.96
CA ASN A 70 -6.24 -25.09 24.24
C ASN A 70 -5.56 -24.53 23.00
N LEU A 71 -6.15 -24.70 21.81
CA LEU A 71 -5.58 -24.20 20.55
C LEU A 71 -5.38 -22.69 20.61
N ARG A 72 -4.14 -22.23 20.30
CA ARG A 72 -3.71 -20.83 20.31
C ARG A 72 -3.42 -20.29 18.92
N SER A 73 -2.92 -21.15 18.03
CA SER A 73 -2.64 -20.83 16.64
C SER A 73 -3.14 -21.92 15.71
N LEU A 74 -3.76 -21.51 14.62
CA LEU A 74 -4.15 -22.39 13.52
C LEU A 74 -3.59 -21.83 12.21
N ASP A 75 -2.78 -22.63 11.55
CA ASP A 75 -2.30 -22.40 10.19
C ASP A 75 -2.99 -23.40 9.27
N LEU A 76 -3.71 -22.89 8.28
CA LEU A 76 -4.47 -23.70 7.34
C LEU A 76 -4.11 -23.33 5.90
N TYR A 77 -3.63 -24.31 5.17
CA TYR A 77 -3.36 -24.23 3.74
C TYR A 77 -4.24 -25.23 3.00
N ALA A 78 -5.15 -24.74 2.14
CA ALA A 78 -6.16 -25.60 1.54
C ALA A 78 -6.58 -25.15 0.13
N VAL A 79 -7.19 -26.06 -0.64
CA VAL A 79 -7.83 -25.72 -1.92
C VAL A 79 -9.22 -25.15 -1.66
N ASN A 80 -10.12 -25.96 -1.07
CA ASN A 80 -11.48 -25.52 -0.79
C ASN A 80 -11.86 -25.81 0.66
N VAL A 81 -12.43 -24.80 1.34
CA VAL A 81 -12.98 -24.95 2.68
C VAL A 81 -14.47 -24.62 2.64
N LYS A 82 -15.33 -25.63 2.85
CA LYS A 82 -16.78 -25.41 2.83
C LYS A 82 -17.23 -24.54 4.00
N SER A 83 -16.72 -24.85 5.19
CA SER A 83 -17.02 -24.07 6.38
C SER A 83 -15.91 -24.18 7.41
N ILE A 84 -15.72 -23.10 8.14
CA ILE A 84 -14.84 -22.99 9.30
C ILE A 84 -15.68 -22.52 10.47
N ASP A 85 -15.71 -23.29 11.56
CA ASP A 85 -16.30 -22.85 12.84
C ASP A 85 -15.24 -23.00 13.94
N LEU A 86 -14.67 -21.88 14.35
CA LEU A 86 -13.68 -21.77 15.42
C LEU A 86 -14.24 -21.13 16.68
N SER A 87 -15.58 -21.00 16.79
CA SER A 87 -16.24 -20.32 17.90
C SER A 87 -16.03 -21.00 19.26
N LYS A 88 -15.71 -22.29 19.26
CA LYS A 88 -15.41 -23.08 20.47
C LYS A 88 -13.93 -23.00 20.89
N ASN A 89 -13.03 -22.58 20.01
CA ASN A 89 -11.61 -22.45 20.29
C ASN A 89 -11.32 -21.12 20.99
N LYS A 90 -11.81 -20.97 22.22
CA LYS A 90 -11.78 -19.71 22.97
C LYS A 90 -10.38 -19.19 23.32
N LYS A 91 -9.35 -20.04 23.24
CA LYS A 91 -7.95 -19.65 23.47
C LYS A 91 -7.21 -19.30 22.18
N LEU A 92 -7.87 -19.43 21.01
CA LEU A 92 -7.28 -19.11 19.72
C LEU A 92 -6.96 -17.60 19.63
N ARG A 93 -5.70 -17.29 19.35
CA ARG A 93 -5.17 -15.92 19.24
C ARG A 93 -4.70 -15.60 17.82
N SER A 94 -4.18 -16.59 17.10
CA SER A 94 -3.66 -16.41 15.77
C SER A 94 -4.33 -17.34 14.78
N LEU A 95 -4.73 -16.80 13.64
CA LEU A 95 -5.29 -17.57 12.52
C LEU A 95 -4.59 -17.13 11.23
N ASN A 96 -3.93 -18.08 10.59
CA ASN A 96 -3.42 -17.95 9.23
C ASN A 96 -4.25 -18.87 8.32
N LEU A 97 -4.89 -18.26 7.32
CA LEU A 97 -5.74 -18.98 6.38
C LEU A 97 -5.35 -18.64 4.95
N ALA A 98 -4.72 -19.61 4.28
CA ALA A 98 -4.46 -19.55 2.86
C ALA A 98 -5.30 -20.62 2.14
N ALA A 99 -6.20 -20.19 1.25
CA ALA A 99 -7.11 -21.12 0.57
C ALA A 99 -7.58 -20.57 -0.77
N THR A 100 -7.92 -21.44 -1.74
CA THR A 100 -8.55 -21.03 -2.98
C THR A 100 -9.97 -20.49 -2.73
N THR A 101 -10.77 -21.21 -1.92
CA THR A 101 -12.15 -20.79 -1.63
C THR A 101 -12.53 -21.10 -0.19
N VAL A 102 -13.15 -20.13 0.47
CA VAL A 102 -13.84 -20.31 1.77
C VAL A 102 -15.27 -19.79 1.64
N ARG A 103 -16.26 -20.66 1.90
CA ARG A 103 -17.68 -20.31 1.72
C ARG A 103 -18.34 -19.77 2.98
N LYS A 104 -18.05 -20.35 4.14
CA LYS A 104 -18.60 -19.92 5.43
C LYS A 104 -17.50 -19.90 6.48
N ILE A 105 -17.48 -18.85 7.28
CA ILE A 105 -16.51 -18.71 8.36
C ILE A 105 -17.18 -18.15 9.63
N LYS A 106 -16.91 -18.82 10.76
CA LYS A 106 -17.28 -18.36 12.09
C LYS A 106 -16.03 -18.38 12.96
N LEU A 107 -15.64 -17.22 13.44
CA LEU A 107 -14.36 -17.00 14.11
C LEU A 107 -14.49 -16.97 15.63
N SER A 108 -13.39 -17.30 16.32
CA SER A 108 -13.26 -17.06 17.76
C SER A 108 -13.13 -15.57 18.06
N LYS A 109 -13.92 -15.03 18.96
CA LYS A 109 -13.87 -13.61 19.36
C LYS A 109 -12.61 -13.23 20.14
N ASN A 110 -11.76 -14.20 20.50
CA ASN A 110 -10.52 -13.98 21.22
C ASN A 110 -9.28 -13.89 20.29
N LEU A 111 -9.47 -13.89 18.97
CA LEU A 111 -8.39 -13.65 18.00
C LEU A 111 -7.74 -12.28 18.24
N HIS A 112 -6.41 -12.28 18.12
CA HIS A 112 -5.55 -11.11 18.18
C HIS A 112 -5.04 -10.76 16.79
N ASP A 113 -4.56 -11.77 16.06
CA ASP A 113 -3.95 -11.58 14.74
C ASP A 113 -4.61 -12.53 13.75
N VAL A 114 -4.95 -11.99 12.59
CA VAL A 114 -5.49 -12.79 11.49
C VAL A 114 -4.77 -12.44 10.19
N TYR A 115 -4.43 -13.47 9.43
CA TYR A 115 -3.91 -13.39 8.09
C TYR A 115 -4.78 -14.20 7.14
N PHE A 116 -5.27 -13.58 6.08
CA PHE A 116 -6.09 -14.21 5.05
C PHE A 116 -5.45 -14.02 3.68
N ALA A 117 -5.12 -15.12 3.02
CA ALA A 117 -4.74 -15.20 1.61
C ALA A 117 -5.74 -16.13 0.91
N VAL A 118 -6.94 -15.63 0.63
CA VAL A 118 -8.06 -16.43 0.09
C VAL A 118 -8.45 -15.91 -1.28
N GLU A 119 -8.23 -16.71 -2.34
CA GLU A 119 -8.56 -16.30 -3.70
C GLU A 119 -10.03 -15.91 -3.86
N LYS A 120 -10.95 -16.64 -3.22
CA LYS A 120 -12.37 -16.36 -3.30
C LYS A 120 -13.07 -16.51 -1.95
N MET A 121 -13.54 -15.40 -1.42
CA MET A 121 -14.34 -15.34 -0.20
C MET A 121 -15.66 -14.60 -0.47
N PRO A 122 -16.74 -15.30 -0.85
CA PRO A 122 -18.02 -14.68 -1.17
C PRO A 122 -18.77 -14.16 0.06
N CYS A 123 -18.37 -14.56 1.26
CA CYS A 123 -18.97 -14.13 2.51
C CYS A 123 -18.28 -12.91 3.11
N THR A 124 -18.84 -12.39 4.19
CA THR A 124 -18.24 -11.33 4.99
C THR A 124 -17.18 -11.90 5.93
N LEU A 125 -16.01 -11.27 5.97
CA LEU A 125 -15.08 -11.37 7.09
C LEU A 125 -15.66 -10.53 8.24
N ASP A 126 -16.23 -11.18 9.25
CA ASP A 126 -16.94 -10.51 10.33
C ASP A 126 -16.15 -10.53 11.64
N PHE A 127 -15.61 -9.38 12.00
CA PHE A 127 -14.88 -9.13 13.24
C PHE A 127 -15.60 -8.14 14.16
N ARG A 128 -16.92 -7.96 13.99
CA ARG A 128 -17.67 -7.01 14.81
C ARG A 128 -17.53 -7.32 16.30
N GLY A 129 -17.12 -6.28 17.04
CA GLY A 129 -16.99 -6.36 18.48
C GLY A 129 -15.86 -7.25 19.00
N PHE A 130 -14.89 -7.66 18.18
CA PHE A 130 -13.73 -8.44 18.62
C PHE A 130 -12.80 -7.56 19.47
N LYS A 131 -12.92 -7.69 20.81
CA LYS A 131 -12.26 -6.80 21.78
C LYS A 131 -10.76 -7.07 21.99
N LYS A 132 -10.25 -8.19 21.46
CA LYS A 132 -8.84 -8.57 21.55
C LYS A 132 -8.11 -8.47 20.20
N LEU A 133 -8.83 -8.22 19.11
CA LEU A 133 -8.27 -8.15 17.78
C LEU A 133 -7.34 -6.94 17.65
N ASP A 134 -6.12 -7.20 17.21
CA ASP A 134 -5.08 -6.21 17.03
C ASP A 134 -4.76 -5.96 15.55
N ARG A 135 -4.59 -7.03 14.77
CA ARG A 135 -4.18 -6.95 13.39
C ARG A 135 -5.01 -7.81 12.46
N ILE A 136 -5.39 -7.22 11.32
CA ILE A 136 -5.99 -7.91 10.18
C ILE A 136 -5.05 -7.73 8.99
N HIS A 137 -4.50 -8.83 8.49
CA HIS A 137 -3.75 -8.86 7.25
C HIS A 137 -4.55 -9.58 6.18
N LEU A 138 -4.71 -8.92 5.03
CA LEU A 138 -5.31 -9.50 3.84
C LEU A 138 -4.23 -9.60 2.78
N ASP A 139 -4.15 -10.72 2.09
CA ASP A 139 -3.23 -10.90 0.98
C ASP A 139 -3.99 -11.53 -0.19
N GLN A 140 -3.59 -11.21 -1.39
CA GLN A 140 -4.21 -11.63 -2.65
C GLN A 140 -5.69 -12.10 -2.55
N GLY A 141 -6.40 -12.11 -3.67
CA GLY A 141 -7.72 -12.70 -3.72
C GLY A 141 -8.90 -11.74 -3.67
N HIS A 142 -10.11 -12.31 -3.66
CA HIS A 142 -11.37 -11.60 -3.82
C HIS A 142 -12.22 -11.72 -2.56
N TYR A 143 -12.41 -10.59 -1.86
CA TYR A 143 -13.20 -10.50 -0.64
C TYR A 143 -14.45 -9.65 -0.88
N ASN A 144 -15.61 -10.16 -0.46
CA ASN A 144 -16.84 -9.39 -0.61
C ASN A 144 -16.90 -8.22 0.38
N LYS A 145 -16.65 -8.50 1.66
CA LYS A 145 -16.76 -7.49 2.73
C LYS A 145 -15.83 -7.80 3.88
N LEU A 146 -15.16 -6.78 4.38
CA LEU A 146 -14.52 -6.76 5.69
C LEU A 146 -15.37 -5.90 6.64
N ASN A 147 -15.82 -6.46 7.75
CA ASN A 147 -16.53 -5.74 8.80
C ASN A 147 -15.82 -5.90 10.15
N ALA A 148 -15.12 -4.87 10.57
CA ALA A 148 -14.41 -4.81 11.85
C ALA A 148 -15.08 -3.86 12.85
N SER A 149 -16.31 -3.40 12.58
CA SER A 149 -16.99 -2.36 13.37
C SER A 149 -17.02 -2.68 14.87
N GLY A 150 -16.64 -1.71 15.70
CA GLY A 150 -16.59 -1.82 17.15
C GLY A 150 -15.55 -2.80 17.71
N SER A 151 -14.63 -3.30 16.86
CA SER A 151 -13.51 -4.11 17.31
C SER A 151 -12.36 -3.25 17.88
N SER A 152 -11.37 -3.91 18.48
CA SER A 152 -10.17 -3.28 19.03
C SER A 152 -9.02 -3.19 18.02
N VAL A 153 -9.27 -3.51 16.74
CA VAL A 153 -8.23 -3.56 15.71
C VAL A 153 -7.43 -2.25 15.64
N ARG A 154 -6.10 -2.36 15.58
CA ARG A 154 -5.16 -1.25 15.40
C ARG A 154 -4.64 -1.12 13.98
N LEU A 155 -4.50 -2.23 13.28
CA LEU A 155 -3.93 -2.30 11.94
C LEU A 155 -4.81 -3.15 11.03
N ILE A 156 -5.17 -2.61 9.88
CA ILE A 156 -5.70 -3.34 8.72
C ILE A 156 -4.73 -3.10 7.58
N ALA A 157 -4.05 -4.15 7.15
CA ALA A 157 -3.00 -4.04 6.13
C ALA A 157 -3.11 -5.17 5.10
N GLN A 158 -2.49 -4.94 3.94
CA GLN A 158 -2.28 -6.01 3.00
C GLN A 158 -0.94 -6.73 3.25
N GLY A 159 -0.82 -7.94 2.69
CA GLY A 159 0.44 -8.65 2.55
C GLY A 159 1.21 -8.18 1.31
N ASN A 160 1.76 -9.12 0.55
CA ASN A 160 2.61 -8.80 -0.59
C ASN A 160 1.84 -8.49 -1.89
N TYR A 161 0.56 -8.88 -1.98
CA TYR A 161 -0.22 -8.77 -3.20
C TYR A 161 -1.50 -7.96 -3.01
N PRO A 162 -1.96 -7.27 -4.08
CA PRO A 162 -3.19 -6.47 -4.06
C PRO A 162 -4.43 -7.29 -3.71
N VAL A 163 -5.40 -6.62 -3.11
CA VAL A 163 -6.62 -7.23 -2.59
C VAL A 163 -7.85 -6.73 -3.34
N ALA A 164 -8.62 -7.63 -3.95
CA ALA A 164 -9.91 -7.29 -4.53
C ALA A 164 -11.00 -7.29 -3.47
N LEU A 165 -11.08 -6.23 -2.67
CA LEU A 165 -12.04 -6.04 -1.58
C LEU A 165 -13.10 -5.01 -1.98
N LYS A 166 -14.39 -5.39 -1.87
CA LYS A 166 -15.50 -4.50 -2.29
C LYS A 166 -15.94 -3.51 -1.21
N ASN A 167 -15.95 -3.93 0.04
CA ASN A 167 -16.48 -3.09 1.12
C ASN A 167 -15.63 -3.19 2.39
N ILE A 168 -15.30 -2.04 2.98
CA ILE A 168 -14.63 -1.93 4.29
C ILE A 168 -15.58 -1.21 5.25
N LEU A 169 -15.93 -1.88 6.35
CA LEU A 169 -16.68 -1.30 7.46
C LEU A 169 -15.85 -1.45 8.73
N ALA A 170 -15.42 -0.36 9.32
CA ALA A 170 -14.65 -0.33 10.56
C ALA A 170 -15.12 0.82 11.47
N GLN A 171 -16.45 0.99 11.53
CA GLN A 171 -17.06 2.03 12.35
C GLN A 171 -16.74 1.81 13.84
N ASN A 172 -16.49 2.91 14.56
CA ASN A 172 -16.22 2.89 16.00
C ASN A 172 -15.03 2.00 16.42
N CYS A 173 -14.08 1.75 15.54
CA CYS A 173 -12.80 1.13 15.88
C CYS A 173 -11.88 2.18 16.52
N LYS A 174 -12.10 2.47 17.81
CA LYS A 174 -11.40 3.56 18.53
C LYS A 174 -9.87 3.39 18.59
N LYS A 175 -9.40 2.14 18.51
CA LYS A 175 -7.96 1.82 18.52
C LYS A 175 -7.32 1.82 17.15
N LEU A 176 -8.08 1.92 16.05
CA LEU A 176 -7.57 1.87 14.70
C LEU A 176 -6.60 3.03 14.44
N ARG A 177 -5.39 2.71 13.98
CA ARG A 177 -4.30 3.65 13.71
C ARG A 177 -3.89 3.65 12.25
N SER A 178 -4.01 2.50 11.58
CA SER A 178 -3.59 2.37 10.19
C SER A 178 -4.53 1.46 9.40
N VAL A 179 -4.89 1.93 8.21
CA VAL A 179 -5.48 1.14 7.12
C VAL A 179 -4.57 1.35 5.92
N ASP A 180 -3.91 0.29 5.46
CA ASP A 180 -2.98 0.32 4.33
C ASP A 180 -3.28 -0.84 3.39
N LEU A 181 -4.04 -0.56 2.33
CA LEU A 181 -4.55 -1.56 1.40
C LEU A 181 -4.45 -1.04 -0.04
N ASP A 182 -3.99 -1.92 -0.91
CA ASP A 182 -4.08 -1.75 -2.36
C ASP A 182 -5.33 -2.51 -2.87
N VAL A 183 -6.39 -1.75 -3.16
CA VAL A 183 -7.75 -2.29 -3.31
C VAL A 183 -8.38 -1.88 -4.63
N SER A 184 -8.37 -2.78 -5.61
CA SER A 184 -8.83 -2.48 -6.97
C SER A 184 -10.35 -2.42 -7.14
N GLN A 185 -11.14 -3.02 -6.27
CA GLN A 185 -12.61 -3.15 -6.41
C GLN A 185 -13.41 -2.44 -5.32
N LEU A 186 -12.79 -1.58 -4.56
CA LEU A 186 -13.40 -0.96 -3.40
C LEU A 186 -14.53 0.01 -3.79
N LYS A 187 -15.76 -0.30 -3.33
CA LYS A 187 -16.98 0.47 -3.60
C LYS A 187 -17.40 1.31 -2.41
N LYS A 188 -17.21 0.79 -1.19
CA LYS A 188 -17.68 1.44 0.03
C LYS A 188 -16.64 1.35 1.14
N VAL A 189 -16.38 2.49 1.77
CA VAL A 189 -15.56 2.63 2.96
C VAL A 189 -16.36 3.35 4.04
N ASN A 190 -16.48 2.76 5.21
CA ASN A 190 -17.06 3.42 6.37
C ASN A 190 -16.15 3.26 7.58
N LEU A 191 -15.49 4.35 7.93
CA LEU A 191 -14.53 4.48 9.03
C LEU A 191 -15.04 5.50 10.08
N ASN A 192 -16.34 5.74 10.16
CA ASN A 192 -16.91 6.67 11.13
C ASN A 192 -16.54 6.26 12.57
N GLY A 193 -16.12 7.22 13.38
CA GLY A 193 -15.73 6.95 14.77
C GLY A 193 -14.32 6.38 14.95
N THR A 194 -13.48 6.37 13.89
CA THR A 194 -12.06 6.00 13.97
C THR A 194 -11.16 7.23 14.22
N ASN A 195 -11.47 7.99 15.25
CA ASN A 195 -10.84 9.30 15.49
C ASN A 195 -9.32 9.22 15.73
N GLY A 196 -8.80 8.02 16.06
CA GLY A 196 -7.38 7.76 16.27
C GLY A 196 -6.58 7.44 15.02
N LEU A 197 -7.22 7.35 13.85
CA LEU A 197 -6.57 6.97 12.60
C LEU A 197 -5.47 7.96 12.21
N ARG A 198 -4.29 7.45 11.87
CA ARG A 198 -3.10 8.22 11.48
C ARG A 198 -2.74 8.00 10.01
N VAL A 199 -2.96 6.79 9.52
CA VAL A 199 -2.61 6.37 8.16
C VAL A 199 -3.84 5.79 7.49
N LEU A 200 -4.21 6.34 6.33
CA LEU A 200 -5.25 5.81 5.45
C LEU A 200 -4.71 5.75 4.03
N LYS A 201 -4.30 4.56 3.61
CA LYS A 201 -3.86 4.27 2.25
C LYS A 201 -4.83 3.30 1.60
N LEU A 202 -5.51 3.77 0.58
CA LEU A 202 -6.46 3.02 -0.24
C LEU A 202 -6.05 3.19 -1.70
N ASN A 203 -4.89 2.62 -2.05
CA ASN A 203 -4.34 2.74 -3.39
C ASN A 203 -5.19 1.97 -4.39
N ARG A 204 -5.22 2.44 -5.64
CA ARG A 204 -5.98 1.85 -6.75
C ARG A 204 -7.47 1.63 -6.44
N SER A 205 -8.06 2.48 -5.60
CA SER A 205 -9.44 2.33 -5.10
C SER A 205 -10.53 2.62 -6.16
N GLY A 206 -10.33 2.15 -7.35
CA GLY A 206 -10.97 2.40 -8.64
C GLY A 206 -12.49 2.65 -8.71
N SER A 207 -13.25 2.34 -7.68
CA SER A 207 -14.70 2.57 -7.66
C SER A 207 -15.18 3.54 -6.59
N ILE A 208 -14.30 4.03 -5.71
CA ILE A 208 -14.68 5.02 -4.69
C ILE A 208 -14.97 6.36 -5.36
N LYS A 209 -16.16 6.89 -5.13
CA LYS A 209 -16.60 8.20 -5.63
C LYS A 209 -16.57 9.29 -4.55
N LYS A 210 -16.70 8.91 -3.28
CA LYS A 210 -16.76 9.82 -2.12
C LYS A 210 -15.98 9.24 -0.95
N LEU A 211 -15.25 10.09 -0.25
CA LEU A 211 -14.58 9.74 0.99
C LEU A 211 -14.69 10.92 1.98
N ASN A 212 -15.12 10.65 3.20
CA ASN A 212 -15.17 11.63 4.26
C ASN A 212 -14.13 11.34 5.33
N VAL A 213 -13.14 12.22 5.46
CA VAL A 213 -12.05 12.11 6.46
C VAL A 213 -12.16 13.17 7.57
N SER A 214 -13.24 13.95 7.60
CA SER A 214 -13.39 15.12 8.50
C SER A 214 -13.29 14.79 9.99
N LYS A 215 -13.66 13.58 10.40
CA LYS A 215 -13.58 13.09 11.78
C LYS A 215 -12.19 12.54 12.16
N MET A 216 -11.31 12.32 11.18
CA MET A 216 -9.98 11.72 11.38
C MET A 216 -8.95 12.81 11.69
N LYS A 217 -9.12 13.51 12.83
CA LYS A 217 -8.29 14.68 13.19
C LYS A 217 -6.81 14.36 13.43
N ASN A 218 -6.46 13.09 13.60
CA ASN A 218 -5.09 12.62 13.80
C ASN A 218 -4.41 12.12 12.52
N LEU A 219 -5.11 12.19 11.36
CA LEU A 219 -4.59 11.71 10.10
C LEU A 219 -3.33 12.48 9.70
N ARG A 220 -2.26 11.70 9.38
CA ARG A 220 -0.96 12.19 8.93
C ARG A 220 -0.71 11.82 7.48
N GLU A 221 -1.14 10.62 7.07
CA GLU A 221 -0.97 10.13 5.71
C GLU A 221 -2.32 9.78 5.12
N LEU A 222 -2.62 10.34 3.95
CA LEU A 222 -3.81 10.05 3.16
C LEU A 222 -3.42 9.77 1.71
N ARG A 223 -3.59 8.52 1.28
CA ARG A 223 -3.43 8.13 -0.12
C ARG A 223 -4.73 7.52 -0.63
N VAL A 224 -5.29 8.10 -1.67
CA VAL A 224 -6.56 7.66 -2.29
C VAL A 224 -6.45 7.70 -3.82
N GLY A 225 -5.23 7.43 -4.29
CA GLY A 225 -4.91 7.40 -5.71
C GLY A 225 -5.66 6.30 -6.46
N GLY A 226 -5.85 6.51 -7.78
CA GLY A 226 -6.60 5.58 -8.62
C GLY A 226 -8.10 5.53 -8.32
N SER A 227 -8.68 6.59 -7.76
CA SER A 227 -10.09 6.65 -7.36
C SER A 227 -10.97 7.43 -8.33
N LYS A 228 -12.29 7.32 -8.21
CA LYS A 228 -13.26 8.16 -8.94
C LYS A 228 -13.71 9.39 -8.13
N ILE A 229 -12.96 9.76 -7.11
CA ILE A 229 -13.26 10.92 -6.28
C ILE A 229 -13.14 12.21 -7.10
N THR A 230 -14.15 13.05 -7.03
CA THR A 230 -14.18 14.38 -7.68
C THR A 230 -13.92 15.52 -6.70
N THR A 231 -14.26 15.29 -5.44
CA THR A 231 -14.10 16.29 -4.36
C THR A 231 -13.63 15.60 -3.09
N LEU A 232 -12.67 16.23 -2.40
CA LEU A 232 -12.16 15.73 -1.11
C LEU A 232 -11.87 16.96 -0.24
N SER A 233 -12.35 16.94 1.01
CA SER A 233 -12.03 17.98 1.98
C SER A 233 -11.10 17.45 3.05
N VAL A 234 -9.95 18.09 3.21
CA VAL A 234 -8.95 17.81 4.25
C VAL A 234 -8.81 18.94 5.28
N LYS A 235 -9.72 19.89 5.30
CA LYS A 235 -9.71 21.07 6.21
C LYS A 235 -9.61 20.71 7.70
N LYS A 236 -10.16 19.57 8.11
CA LYS A 236 -10.15 19.11 9.51
C LYS A 236 -8.91 18.28 9.86
N ASN A 237 -8.11 17.89 8.86
CA ASN A 237 -6.93 17.02 9.00
C ASN A 237 -5.65 17.87 9.15
N LYS A 238 -5.60 18.72 10.18
CA LYS A 238 -4.51 19.70 10.41
C LYS A 238 -3.12 19.05 10.67
N LYS A 239 -3.07 17.73 10.93
CA LYS A 239 -1.83 16.98 11.15
C LYS A 239 -1.32 16.30 9.89
N LEU A 240 -1.99 16.52 8.74
CA LEU A 240 -1.64 15.86 7.48
C LEU A 240 -0.24 16.27 7.04
N GLU A 241 0.61 15.27 6.83
CA GLU A 241 2.01 15.37 6.40
C GLU A 241 2.17 14.88 4.96
N GLU A 242 1.36 13.90 4.55
CA GLU A 242 1.36 13.36 3.20
C GLU A 242 -0.06 13.28 2.63
N LEU A 243 -0.21 13.76 1.38
CA LEU A 243 -1.44 13.67 0.60
C LEU A 243 -1.14 13.17 -0.81
N ASP A 244 -1.75 12.05 -1.18
CA ASP A 244 -1.71 11.50 -2.52
C ASP A 244 -3.14 11.30 -3.05
N ILE A 245 -3.49 12.09 -4.06
CA ILE A 245 -4.77 12.05 -4.78
C ILE A 245 -4.58 11.72 -6.26
N SER A 246 -3.42 11.17 -6.61
CA SER A 246 -3.06 10.83 -8.00
C SER A 246 -4.10 9.94 -8.66
N ASP A 247 -4.21 10.02 -9.99
CA ASP A 247 -5.15 9.23 -10.79
C ASP A 247 -6.62 9.36 -10.35
N SER A 248 -7.01 10.51 -9.78
CA SER A 248 -8.38 10.83 -9.38
C SER A 248 -9.06 11.83 -10.31
N LYS A 249 -10.33 12.13 -10.06
CA LYS A 249 -11.10 13.12 -10.84
C LYS A 249 -11.12 14.49 -10.19
N ILE A 250 -10.28 14.74 -9.20
CA ILE A 250 -10.19 16.01 -8.47
C ILE A 250 -9.64 17.10 -9.39
N SER A 251 -10.30 18.25 -9.40
CA SER A 251 -9.88 19.43 -10.20
C SER A 251 -9.37 20.59 -9.35
N LYS A 252 -9.70 20.62 -8.06
CA LYS A 252 -9.28 21.66 -7.10
C LYS A 252 -9.31 21.13 -5.69
N MET A 253 -8.45 21.67 -4.83
CA MET A 253 -8.44 21.38 -3.40
C MET A 253 -8.12 22.65 -2.59
N ASP A 254 -8.67 22.71 -1.39
CA ASP A 254 -8.29 23.69 -0.38
C ASP A 254 -7.39 23.01 0.66
N LEU A 255 -6.11 23.35 0.63
CA LEU A 255 -5.07 22.87 1.53
C LEU A 255 -4.70 23.86 2.62
N SER A 256 -5.41 24.99 2.74
CA SER A 256 -5.07 26.12 3.63
C SER A 256 -4.89 25.72 5.11
N ALA A 257 -5.54 24.64 5.56
CA ALA A 257 -5.43 24.13 6.93
C ALA A 257 -4.27 23.15 7.16
N ASN A 258 -3.59 22.68 6.10
CA ASN A 258 -2.63 21.56 6.16
C ASN A 258 -1.18 22.06 6.26
N LYS A 259 -0.88 22.83 7.32
CA LYS A 259 0.42 23.50 7.53
C LYS A 259 1.61 22.55 7.71
N LYS A 260 1.35 21.24 7.97
CA LYS A 260 2.39 20.21 8.18
C LYS A 260 2.70 19.40 6.94
N LEU A 261 2.05 19.73 5.80
CA LEU A 261 2.20 18.99 4.56
C LEU A 261 3.66 19.07 4.06
N LYS A 262 4.23 17.88 3.76
CA LYS A 262 5.58 17.69 3.24
C LYS A 262 5.57 16.99 1.88
N VAL A 263 4.61 16.09 1.67
CA VAL A 263 4.47 15.31 0.44
C VAL A 263 3.12 15.57 -0.17
N LEU A 264 3.11 16.07 -1.41
CA LEU A 264 1.90 16.37 -2.17
C LEU A 264 1.99 15.73 -3.56
N ARG A 265 1.13 14.73 -3.82
CA ARG A 265 1.02 14.07 -5.12
C ARG A 265 -0.39 14.22 -5.66
N TYR A 266 -0.50 14.76 -6.88
CA TYR A 266 -1.77 14.88 -7.63
C TYR A 266 -1.58 14.61 -9.12
N ARG A 267 -0.68 13.66 -9.42
CA ARG A 267 -0.44 13.16 -10.77
C ARG A 267 -1.74 12.72 -11.44
N ASN A 268 -1.86 12.95 -12.74
CA ASN A 268 -2.99 12.50 -13.56
C ASN A 268 -4.36 12.84 -12.95
N THR A 269 -4.50 14.08 -12.49
CA THR A 269 -5.77 14.63 -12.00
C THR A 269 -6.33 15.65 -12.99
N LYS A 270 -7.50 16.23 -12.68
CA LYS A 270 -8.08 17.32 -13.46
C LYS A 270 -7.62 18.71 -13.01
N VAL A 271 -6.62 18.77 -12.16
CA VAL A 271 -6.02 20.04 -11.70
C VAL A 271 -5.37 20.75 -12.89
N SER A 272 -5.74 22.03 -13.08
CA SER A 272 -5.22 22.86 -14.17
C SER A 272 -4.38 24.04 -13.70
N LYS A 273 -4.36 24.31 -12.39
CA LYS A 273 -3.51 25.32 -11.73
C LYS A 273 -2.80 24.67 -10.56
N MET A 274 -1.55 25.07 -10.32
CA MET A 274 -0.80 24.58 -9.17
C MET A 274 -1.61 24.70 -7.88
N LEU A 275 -1.69 23.62 -7.09
CA LEU A 275 -2.36 23.64 -5.79
C LEU A 275 -1.57 24.49 -4.81
N SER A 276 -2.25 25.47 -4.21
CA SER A 276 -1.64 26.34 -3.19
C SER A 276 -1.53 25.60 -1.86
N VAL A 277 -0.35 25.65 -1.24
CA VAL A 277 -0.08 25.09 0.09
C VAL A 277 0.24 26.21 1.08
N PRO A 278 -0.14 26.09 2.36
CA PRO A 278 0.08 27.16 3.34
C PRO A 278 1.53 27.33 3.78
N ASN A 279 2.36 26.29 3.63
CA ASN A 279 3.75 26.29 4.01
C ASN A 279 4.63 25.65 2.89
N PRO A 280 4.89 26.37 1.79
CA PRO A 280 5.66 25.85 0.66
C PRO A 280 7.09 25.41 1.05
N SER A 281 7.71 26.10 2.03
CA SER A 281 9.08 25.79 2.48
C SER A 281 9.20 24.46 3.22
N ALA A 282 8.10 23.81 3.60
CA ALA A 282 8.11 22.49 4.22
C ALA A 282 7.89 21.36 3.22
N ILE A 283 7.52 21.66 1.98
CA ILE A 283 7.28 20.63 0.96
C ILE A 283 8.60 20.01 0.51
N GLU A 284 8.72 18.71 0.71
CA GLU A 284 9.88 17.90 0.35
C GLU A 284 9.68 17.15 -0.98
N GLU A 285 8.42 16.80 -1.30
CA GLU A 285 8.07 16.11 -2.54
C GLU A 285 6.82 16.72 -3.18
N LEU A 286 6.91 17.00 -4.47
CA LEU A 286 5.80 17.48 -5.29
C LEU A 286 5.71 16.67 -6.58
N ASP A 287 4.61 15.93 -6.76
CA ASP A 287 4.26 15.29 -8.03
C ASP A 287 2.97 15.90 -8.59
N CYS A 288 3.14 16.67 -9.65
CA CYS A 288 2.05 17.29 -10.40
C CYS A 288 2.01 16.81 -11.86
N SER A 289 2.68 15.71 -12.15
CA SER A 289 2.82 15.16 -13.49
C SER A 289 1.48 14.79 -14.12
N GLU A 290 1.43 14.72 -15.44
CA GLU A 290 0.23 14.35 -16.21
C GLU A 290 -0.99 15.24 -15.90
N THR A 291 -0.77 16.49 -15.50
CA THR A 291 -1.83 17.47 -15.27
C THR A 291 -1.83 18.55 -16.36
N LYS A 292 -2.87 19.41 -16.34
CA LYS A 292 -3.00 20.51 -17.29
C LYS A 292 -2.35 21.81 -16.82
N ILE A 293 -1.54 21.79 -15.75
CA ILE A 293 -0.88 22.99 -15.25
C ILE A 293 0.07 23.58 -16.31
N SER A 294 0.04 24.91 -16.41
CA SER A 294 0.87 25.67 -17.37
C SER A 294 1.89 26.59 -16.71
N SER A 295 1.82 26.72 -15.40
CA SER A 295 2.79 27.50 -14.60
C SER A 295 3.04 26.81 -13.26
N LEU A 296 4.28 26.88 -12.78
CA LEU A 296 4.74 26.26 -11.55
C LEU A 296 5.69 27.22 -10.84
N ASP A 297 5.22 27.84 -9.75
CA ASP A 297 6.02 28.78 -8.96
C ASP A 297 6.62 28.07 -7.73
N LEU A 298 7.90 27.76 -7.80
CA LEU A 298 8.64 27.04 -6.76
C LEU A 298 9.56 27.94 -5.93
N ARG A 299 9.51 29.26 -6.10
CA ARG A 299 10.43 30.21 -5.40
C ARG A 299 10.42 30.06 -3.87
N LYS A 300 9.33 29.57 -3.27
CA LYS A 300 9.19 29.37 -1.83
C LYS A 300 9.42 27.90 -1.37
N TYR A 301 9.74 26.98 -2.28
CA TYR A 301 9.83 25.55 -2.00
C TYR A 301 11.26 25.14 -1.62
N THR A 302 11.81 25.75 -0.58
CA THR A 302 13.22 25.66 -0.21
C THR A 302 13.65 24.27 0.29
N ALA A 303 12.72 23.45 0.80
CA ALA A 303 13.00 22.08 1.23
C ALA A 303 12.74 21.02 0.14
N LEU A 304 12.37 21.43 -1.08
CA LEU A 304 11.98 20.49 -2.14
C LEU A 304 13.16 19.61 -2.55
N LYS A 305 12.97 18.29 -2.43
CA LYS A 305 13.93 17.25 -2.79
C LYS A 305 13.55 16.55 -4.10
N HIS A 306 12.25 16.28 -4.27
CA HIS A 306 11.75 15.51 -5.40
C HIS A 306 10.66 16.28 -6.12
N LEU A 307 10.91 16.59 -7.39
CA LEU A 307 9.96 17.25 -8.28
C LEU A 307 9.63 16.35 -9.47
N ASN A 308 8.35 16.06 -9.65
CA ASN A 308 7.85 15.47 -10.89
C ASN A 308 6.80 16.40 -11.52
N ALA A 309 7.16 17.03 -12.62
CA ALA A 309 6.30 17.88 -13.46
C ALA A 309 6.18 17.33 -14.89
N SER A 310 6.45 16.03 -15.08
CA SER A 310 6.40 15.38 -16.39
C SER A 310 5.01 15.49 -17.01
N GLN A 311 4.97 15.57 -18.34
CA GLN A 311 3.73 15.63 -19.13
C GLN A 311 2.77 16.76 -18.69
N THR A 312 3.33 17.88 -18.26
CA THR A 312 2.57 19.12 -17.97
C THR A 312 2.71 20.12 -19.13
N LYS A 313 1.99 21.24 -19.04
CA LYS A 313 2.00 22.31 -20.05
C LYS A 313 2.84 23.50 -19.61
N ILE A 314 3.73 23.33 -18.64
CA ILE A 314 4.60 24.44 -18.15
C ILE A 314 5.50 24.95 -19.27
N THR A 315 5.68 26.27 -19.29
CA THR A 315 6.52 26.97 -20.26
C THR A 315 7.84 27.44 -19.65
N SER A 316 7.91 27.51 -18.33
CA SER A 316 9.09 27.86 -17.55
C SER A 316 9.10 27.12 -16.22
N LEU A 317 10.29 26.90 -15.69
CA LEU A 317 10.51 26.28 -14.39
C LEU A 317 11.71 26.94 -13.72
N ASN A 318 11.48 27.60 -12.57
CA ASN A 318 12.54 28.18 -11.76
C ASN A 318 12.69 27.39 -10.46
N VAL A 319 13.84 26.74 -10.27
CA VAL A 319 14.18 25.93 -9.11
C VAL A 319 15.39 26.47 -8.33
N GLN A 320 15.85 27.67 -8.63
CA GLN A 320 17.08 28.25 -8.05
C GLN A 320 17.08 28.34 -6.52
N ASN A 321 15.91 28.46 -5.89
CA ASN A 321 15.76 28.44 -4.43
C ASN A 321 15.59 27.04 -3.83
N CYS A 322 15.43 26.01 -4.66
CA CYS A 322 15.20 24.62 -4.21
C CYS A 322 16.55 23.90 -4.02
N ARG A 323 17.36 24.36 -3.06
CA ARG A 323 18.74 23.88 -2.85
C ARG A 323 18.85 22.43 -2.35
N GLU A 324 17.75 21.81 -1.98
CA GLU A 324 17.67 20.43 -1.53
C GLU A 324 17.30 19.44 -2.65
N LEU A 325 17.17 19.90 -3.91
CA LEU A 325 16.76 19.06 -5.02
C LEU A 325 17.70 17.87 -5.22
N VAL A 326 17.09 16.70 -5.28
CA VAL A 326 17.72 15.41 -5.58
C VAL A 326 17.25 14.89 -6.94
N THR A 327 15.96 15.00 -7.26
CA THR A 327 15.39 14.55 -8.54
C THR A 327 14.53 15.61 -9.19
N VAL A 328 14.65 15.76 -10.52
CA VAL A 328 13.83 16.65 -11.35
C VAL A 328 13.36 15.89 -12.57
N TYR A 329 12.05 15.60 -12.62
CA TYR A 329 11.42 14.92 -13.74
C TYR A 329 10.51 15.88 -14.50
N VAL A 330 10.85 16.13 -15.76
CA VAL A 330 10.14 17.02 -16.69
C VAL A 330 9.95 16.38 -18.06
N ARG A 331 9.88 15.05 -18.10
CA ARG A 331 9.63 14.29 -19.32
C ARG A 331 8.35 14.77 -20.00
N GLY A 332 8.37 14.90 -21.33
CA GLY A 332 7.16 15.23 -22.10
C GLY A 332 6.62 16.64 -21.86
N THR A 333 7.38 17.55 -21.24
CA THR A 333 7.03 18.98 -21.11
C THR A 333 7.35 19.73 -22.40
N THR A 334 6.54 19.51 -23.42
CA THR A 334 6.83 19.97 -24.79
C THR A 334 6.93 21.50 -24.97
N LYS A 335 6.43 22.28 -24.01
CA LYS A 335 6.46 23.76 -24.02
C LYS A 335 7.62 24.35 -23.22
N LEU A 336 8.31 23.57 -22.42
CA LEU A 336 9.46 24.01 -21.63
C LEU A 336 10.69 24.03 -22.54
N SER A 337 11.19 25.22 -22.86
CA SER A 337 12.31 25.38 -23.81
C SER A 337 13.68 25.51 -23.15
N LYS A 338 13.72 25.95 -21.89
CA LYS A 338 14.96 26.10 -21.12
C LYS A 338 14.76 25.57 -19.70
N LEU A 339 15.81 24.94 -19.16
CA LEU A 339 15.86 24.49 -17.78
C LEU A 339 17.24 24.77 -17.19
N ASP A 340 17.27 25.60 -16.16
CA ASP A 340 18.46 25.92 -15.39
C ASP A 340 18.46 25.16 -14.08
N LEU A 341 19.30 24.15 -14.00
CA LEU A 341 19.58 23.32 -12.83
C LEU A 341 20.98 23.58 -12.28
N SER A 342 21.60 24.69 -12.65
CA SER A 342 22.96 25.02 -12.17
C SER A 342 22.99 25.21 -10.65
N ASN A 343 24.12 24.86 -10.04
CA ASN A 343 24.36 24.98 -8.60
C ASN A 343 23.41 24.16 -7.70
N GLN A 344 22.87 23.05 -8.23
CA GLN A 344 22.07 22.09 -7.47
C GLN A 344 22.98 20.99 -6.88
N ALA A 345 23.65 21.29 -5.77
CA ALA A 345 24.70 20.47 -5.20
C ALA A 345 24.27 19.05 -4.76
N LYS A 346 22.96 18.80 -4.63
CA LYS A 346 22.37 17.51 -4.22
C LYS A 346 21.66 16.79 -5.36
N LEU A 347 21.61 17.41 -6.54
CA LEU A 347 20.89 16.88 -7.70
C LEU A 347 21.55 15.61 -8.23
N ARG A 348 20.80 14.51 -8.29
CA ARG A 348 21.26 13.21 -8.77
C ARG A 348 20.62 12.82 -10.09
N ASP A 349 19.29 13.01 -10.21
CA ASP A 349 18.50 12.48 -11.32
C ASP A 349 17.77 13.57 -12.07
N VAL A 350 17.88 13.57 -13.38
CA VAL A 350 17.16 14.46 -14.29
C VAL A 350 16.55 13.65 -15.42
N ILE A 351 15.22 13.61 -15.49
CA ILE A 351 14.49 12.98 -16.58
C ILE A 351 13.80 14.06 -17.41
N PHE A 352 14.22 14.24 -18.67
CA PHE A 352 13.72 15.30 -19.56
C PHE A 352 13.44 14.82 -21.00
N GLY A 353 13.46 13.51 -21.23
CA GLY A 353 13.13 12.93 -22.54
C GLY A 353 11.78 13.38 -23.08
N ASP A 354 11.62 13.46 -24.40
CA ASP A 354 10.41 13.93 -25.08
C ASP A 354 9.94 15.34 -24.67
N SER A 355 10.81 16.13 -24.03
CA SER A 355 10.52 17.53 -23.67
C SER A 355 10.81 18.50 -24.81
N GLY A 356 10.37 19.75 -24.64
CA GLY A 356 10.68 20.84 -25.55
C GLY A 356 12.02 21.54 -25.24
N ILE A 357 12.80 21.03 -24.28
CA ILE A 357 14.03 21.66 -23.80
C ILE A 357 15.06 21.74 -24.90
N LYS A 358 15.48 22.95 -25.21
CA LYS A 358 16.57 23.27 -26.17
C LYS A 358 17.86 23.64 -25.46
N GLU A 359 17.77 24.03 -24.20
CA GLU A 359 18.93 24.39 -23.38
C GLU A 359 18.74 23.91 -21.94
N LEU A 360 19.68 23.10 -21.46
CA LEU A 360 19.73 22.56 -20.09
C LEU A 360 21.10 22.97 -19.48
N ASP A 361 21.07 23.66 -18.36
CA ASP A 361 22.26 24.04 -17.61
C ASP A 361 22.34 23.20 -16.31
N VAL A 362 23.40 22.42 -16.18
CA VAL A 362 23.68 21.57 -15.01
C VAL A 362 25.03 21.85 -14.36
N ARG A 363 25.60 23.03 -14.63
CA ARG A 363 26.88 23.42 -14.01
C ARG A 363 26.81 23.39 -12.50
N ASN A 364 27.86 22.89 -11.86
CA ASN A 364 27.97 22.78 -10.41
C ASN A 364 26.84 21.92 -9.75
N SER A 365 26.23 21.03 -10.52
CA SER A 365 25.28 20.03 -10.01
C SER A 365 26.00 18.71 -9.79
N LEU A 366 25.48 17.89 -8.84
CA LEU A 366 26.13 16.64 -8.45
C LEU A 366 26.09 15.61 -9.59
N LEU A 367 24.95 15.35 -10.20
CA LEU A 367 24.70 14.41 -11.31
C LEU A 367 25.78 13.30 -11.46
N ILE A 368 25.76 12.36 -10.52
CA ILE A 368 26.68 11.22 -10.52
C ILE A 368 25.98 10.08 -11.25
N CYS A 369 26.69 9.44 -12.20
CA CYS A 369 26.30 8.14 -12.70
C CYS A 369 26.78 7.07 -11.72
N ASP A 370 25.90 6.56 -10.90
CA ASP A 370 26.19 5.36 -10.10
C ASP A 370 25.93 4.15 -11.00
N GLN A 371 27.00 3.45 -11.42
CA GLN A 371 26.88 2.28 -12.30
C GLN A 371 26.09 1.13 -11.65
N ASP A 372 25.96 1.15 -10.31
CA ASP A 372 25.21 0.16 -9.55
C ASP A 372 23.75 0.57 -9.32
N ASP A 373 23.37 1.83 -9.59
CA ASP A 373 22.02 2.35 -9.45
C ASP A 373 21.46 2.73 -10.83
N LEU A 374 20.77 1.79 -11.45
CA LEU A 374 20.09 1.94 -12.74
C LEU A 374 18.97 3.00 -12.62
N GLY A 375 19.32 4.27 -12.63
CA GLY A 375 18.37 5.38 -12.55
C GLY A 375 18.95 6.69 -12.04
N SER A 376 20.23 6.76 -11.71
CA SER A 376 20.87 8.01 -11.31
C SER A 376 21.47 8.76 -12.51
N GLY A 377 21.40 10.09 -12.49
CA GLY A 377 21.96 10.97 -13.51
C GLY A 377 20.97 11.40 -14.58
N PHE A 378 21.40 11.42 -15.83
CA PHE A 378 20.49 11.61 -16.96
C PHE A 378 19.91 10.26 -17.38
N ASP A 379 18.59 10.16 -17.41
CA ASP A 379 17.91 8.98 -17.93
C ASP A 379 17.88 9.03 -19.47
N PHE A 380 18.97 8.60 -20.09
CA PHE A 380 19.13 8.47 -21.53
C PHE A 380 18.61 7.09 -21.99
N MET A 381 17.27 6.89 -21.90
CA MET A 381 16.68 5.63 -22.34
C MET A 381 16.46 5.59 -23.85
N PRO A 382 16.72 4.44 -24.51
CA PRO A 382 16.36 4.24 -25.91
C PRO A 382 14.86 4.52 -26.15
N GLY A 383 14.56 5.24 -27.23
CA GLY A 383 13.19 5.61 -27.60
C GLY A 383 12.75 6.99 -27.15
N PHE A 384 13.48 7.69 -26.27
CA PHE A 384 13.24 9.11 -26.03
C PHE A 384 13.72 9.97 -27.20
N LYS A 385 13.14 11.16 -27.33
CA LYS A 385 13.63 12.20 -28.25
C LYS A 385 14.30 13.29 -27.42
N ILE A 386 15.59 13.47 -27.62
CA ILE A 386 16.37 14.52 -26.99
C ILE A 386 17.12 15.27 -28.09
N SER A 387 16.87 16.57 -28.19
CA SER A 387 17.63 17.47 -29.09
C SER A 387 17.81 18.79 -28.37
N CYS A 388 19.00 18.96 -27.74
CA CYS A 388 19.23 20.14 -26.90
C CYS A 388 20.74 20.45 -26.77
N LYS A 389 21.04 21.65 -26.26
CA LYS A 389 22.33 22.03 -25.76
C LYS A 389 22.38 21.76 -24.25
N ILE A 390 23.41 21.05 -23.81
CA ILE A 390 23.64 20.81 -22.36
C ILE A 390 24.93 21.58 -21.97
N ILE A 391 24.83 22.40 -20.93
CA ILE A 391 25.91 23.21 -20.39
C ILE A 391 26.46 22.54 -19.14
N VAL A 392 27.75 22.20 -19.16
CA VAL A 392 28.43 21.45 -18.09
C VAL A 392 29.77 22.11 -17.75
N ASN A 393 30.29 21.79 -16.55
CA ASN A 393 31.64 22.22 -16.17
C ASN A 393 32.72 21.45 -16.94
N LYS A 394 33.84 22.11 -17.27
CA LYS A 394 35.00 21.51 -17.92
C LYS A 394 35.50 20.22 -17.25
N ASN A 395 35.49 20.19 -15.94
CA ASN A 395 36.00 19.07 -15.14
C ASN A 395 34.91 18.12 -14.68
N TRP A 396 33.73 18.10 -15.32
CA TRP A 396 32.68 17.16 -14.95
C TRP A 396 33.10 15.73 -15.30
N LYS A 397 33.26 14.87 -14.26
CA LYS A 397 33.84 13.53 -14.38
C LYS A 397 33.03 12.60 -15.29
N GLU A 398 31.69 12.76 -15.30
CA GLU A 398 30.75 11.90 -16.02
C GLU A 398 30.55 12.32 -17.50
N LEU A 399 31.20 13.39 -17.97
CA LEU A 399 30.97 13.94 -19.30
C LEU A 399 31.14 12.89 -20.41
N ASN A 400 32.25 12.16 -20.39
CA ASN A 400 32.54 11.14 -21.42
C ASN A 400 31.50 10.02 -21.42
N TYR A 401 31.04 9.59 -20.24
CA TYR A 401 30.01 8.57 -20.10
C TYR A 401 28.72 9.03 -20.78
N TYR A 402 28.21 10.23 -20.45
CA TYR A 402 26.97 10.73 -21.02
C TYR A 402 27.09 11.09 -22.51
N GLN A 403 28.24 11.49 -22.98
CA GLN A 403 28.47 11.69 -24.41
C GLN A 403 28.33 10.36 -25.19
N ASN A 404 28.89 9.28 -24.67
CA ASN A 404 28.77 7.95 -25.26
C ASN A 404 27.32 7.45 -25.22
N GLN A 405 26.63 7.56 -24.07
CA GLN A 405 25.25 7.19 -23.94
C GLN A 405 24.32 7.94 -24.90
N ALA A 406 24.52 9.25 -25.03
CA ALA A 406 23.77 10.08 -25.98
C ALA A 406 23.96 9.61 -27.43
N LYS A 407 25.19 9.24 -27.80
CA LYS A 407 25.51 8.72 -29.13
C LYS A 407 24.89 7.34 -29.37
N GLU A 408 24.97 6.44 -28.40
CA GLU A 408 24.37 5.10 -28.47
C GLU A 408 22.84 5.16 -28.60
N CYS A 409 22.21 6.10 -27.90
CA CYS A 409 20.74 6.30 -27.97
C CYS A 409 20.31 7.15 -29.19
N GLY A 410 21.24 7.65 -30.00
CA GLY A 410 20.93 8.47 -31.17
C GLY A 410 20.39 9.86 -30.84
N PHE A 411 20.75 10.43 -29.68
CA PHE A 411 20.32 11.77 -29.28
C PHE A 411 21.15 12.87 -29.95
N ASN A 412 20.47 13.96 -30.30
CA ASN A 412 21.11 15.15 -30.86
C ASN A 412 21.46 16.14 -29.73
N ILE A 413 22.60 15.94 -29.08
CA ILE A 413 23.06 16.78 -27.98
C ILE A 413 24.28 17.57 -28.34
N THR A 414 24.24 18.90 -28.18
CA THR A 414 25.37 19.79 -28.24
C THR A 414 25.89 20.06 -26.83
N TRP A 415 27.13 19.68 -26.56
CA TRP A 415 27.74 19.87 -25.24
C TRP A 415 28.49 21.21 -25.20
N GLN A 416 28.06 22.14 -24.37
CA GLN A 416 28.81 23.37 -24.11
C GLN A 416 29.59 23.18 -22.80
N ILE A 417 30.88 23.09 -22.93
CA ILE A 417 31.82 22.90 -21.82
C ILE A 417 32.36 24.28 -21.41
N VAL A 418 32.20 24.66 -20.16
CA VAL A 418 32.60 25.95 -19.59
C VAL A 418 33.45 25.81 -18.34
#